data_f09b83415d38d4ce859a4035faafc898
#
_entry.id   f09b83415d38d4ce859a4035faafc898
#
_cell.length_a   1.000
_cell.length_b   1.000
_cell.length_c   1.000
_cell.angle_alpha   90.00
_cell.angle_beta   90.00
_cell.angle_gamma   90.00
#
_symmetry.space_group_name_H-M   'P 1'
#
loop_
_entity.id
_entity.type
_entity.pdbx_description
1 polymer ?
#
loop_
_entity_poly.entity_id
_entity_poly.type
_entity_poly.pdbx_seq_one_letter_code
_entity_poly.pdbx_strand_id
1 'polypeptide(L)'
;MKKVIGIISLLLSVTLATANPVDFDKAFKESAKIEKQIKKTSFPDRTYLITDFGAKPDTPDEPCHEAINQAIVTCSLNGGGTVVVPKGTFYTGPITLKSNVNFHVEEGAVLKFSTDQSLYFPGVITRWEGLDCYNARPLIYAYGETNIAITGKGTIDGQGSKEAWWPMCGSPRYGWKEGMVAQRNGGRERLLMYGETSTPIYKRIMKPEDGMRPQLINLYSCNTILIEDVTLLNSPFWVIHPLFCESLIVRGVHVFNRGPNGDGCDPESCKNVLIENCTFDTGDDCIAIKSGRNQDGRKWNIPSENIIVRNCFMKNGHGGVVIGSEISGGYRNLFVENCRMDSPNLDRVIRIKTSTCRGGLIENVFVRNVAVGQCREAVLRINLQYENREKCNRGYAPTVRNVHLKNVTCEKSKLGVLIIGLDDDKHVYNVSVEDSRFNNVEKGGNQIKGAKDITFKNLYINGELVK
;
A
#
# COMPACT_ATOMS: atom_id res chain seq x y z
N MET A 1 22.46 -64.62 -46.93
CA MET A 1 22.32 -63.15 -46.87
C MET A 1 21.75 -62.78 -45.51
N LYS A 2 22.55 -62.35 -44.55
CA LYS A 2 22.17 -61.93 -43.21
C LYS A 2 22.02 -60.40 -43.23
N LYS A 3 20.84 -59.87 -42.96
CA LYS A 3 20.62 -58.43 -42.79
C LYS A 3 20.97 -58.04 -41.34
N VAL A 4 21.94 -57.17 -41.20
CA VAL A 4 22.28 -56.52 -39.92
C VAL A 4 21.38 -55.27 -39.80
N ILE A 5 20.53 -55.26 -38.76
CA ILE A 5 19.73 -54.10 -38.40
C ILE A 5 20.55 -53.31 -37.37
N GLY A 6 21.05 -52.14 -37.79
CA GLY A 6 21.72 -51.20 -36.88
C GLY A 6 20.68 -50.38 -36.08
N ILE A 7 20.69 -50.50 -34.79
CA ILE A 7 19.92 -49.66 -33.87
C ILE A 7 20.71 -48.38 -33.62
N ILE A 8 20.24 -47.26 -34.19
CA ILE A 8 20.76 -45.92 -33.87
C ILE A 8 20.09 -45.47 -32.57
N SER A 9 20.86 -45.47 -31.50
CA SER A 9 20.42 -44.91 -30.19
C SER A 9 20.57 -43.39 -30.25
N LEU A 10 19.44 -42.68 -30.34
CA LEU A 10 19.38 -41.20 -30.27
C LEU A 10 19.49 -40.79 -28.82
N LEU A 11 20.66 -40.39 -28.37
CA LEU A 11 20.86 -39.74 -27.08
C LEU A 11 20.26 -38.33 -27.15
N LEU A 12 19.04 -38.15 -26.62
CA LEU A 12 18.46 -36.83 -26.31
C LEU A 12 19.25 -36.23 -25.15
N SER A 13 20.16 -35.34 -25.44
CA SER A 13 20.74 -34.47 -24.40
C SER A 13 19.72 -33.44 -23.97
N VAL A 14 19.10 -33.69 -22.80
CA VAL A 14 18.29 -32.69 -22.12
C VAL A 14 19.25 -31.64 -21.57
N THR A 15 19.42 -30.55 -22.29
CA THR A 15 20.07 -29.35 -21.76
C THR A 15 19.11 -28.74 -20.72
N LEU A 16 19.39 -28.96 -19.45
CA LEU A 16 18.82 -28.16 -18.37
C LEU A 16 19.21 -26.70 -18.64
N ALA A 17 18.29 -25.91 -19.13
CA ALA A 17 18.45 -24.48 -19.23
C ALA A 17 18.54 -23.94 -17.78
N THR A 18 19.76 -23.74 -17.31
CA THR A 18 20.01 -23.02 -16.06
C THR A 18 19.55 -21.60 -16.28
N ALA A 19 18.53 -21.16 -15.55
CA ALA A 19 18.10 -19.78 -15.57
C ALA A 19 19.32 -18.89 -15.29
N ASN A 20 19.55 -17.89 -16.14
CA ASN A 20 20.63 -16.95 -15.94
C ASN A 20 20.51 -16.30 -14.56
N PRO A 21 21.62 -16.18 -13.81
CA PRO A 21 21.59 -15.56 -12.50
C PRO A 21 21.04 -14.13 -12.60
N VAL A 22 20.21 -13.75 -11.63
CA VAL A 22 19.59 -12.42 -11.58
C VAL A 22 20.67 -11.37 -11.35
N ASP A 23 20.73 -10.38 -12.23
CA ASP A 23 21.65 -9.25 -12.11
C ASP A 23 21.01 -8.16 -11.24
N PHE A 24 21.21 -8.24 -9.91
CA PHE A 24 20.73 -7.25 -8.95
C PHE A 24 21.35 -5.87 -9.19
N ASP A 25 22.59 -5.77 -9.61
CA ASP A 25 23.24 -4.48 -9.86
C ASP A 25 22.57 -3.76 -11.03
N LYS A 26 22.25 -4.50 -12.08
CA LYS A 26 21.48 -3.96 -13.21
C LYS A 26 20.07 -3.51 -12.76
N ALA A 27 19.38 -4.32 -11.95
CA ALA A 27 18.05 -3.98 -11.45
C ALA A 27 18.08 -2.68 -10.60
N PHE A 28 19.05 -2.56 -9.68
CA PHE A 28 19.15 -1.36 -8.84
C PHE A 28 19.78 -0.14 -9.54
N LYS A 29 20.50 -0.33 -10.66
CA LYS A 29 20.82 0.78 -11.58
C LYS A 29 19.56 1.30 -12.28
N GLU A 30 18.61 0.44 -12.59
CA GLU A 30 17.31 0.86 -13.13
C GLU A 30 16.49 1.62 -12.10
N SER A 31 16.43 1.14 -10.86
CA SER A 31 15.83 1.87 -9.72
C SER A 31 16.38 3.30 -9.61
N ALA A 32 17.70 3.48 -9.71
CA ALA A 32 18.32 4.81 -9.65
C ALA A 32 17.94 5.72 -10.86
N LYS A 33 17.66 5.14 -12.02
CA LYS A 33 17.12 5.92 -13.16
C LYS A 33 15.67 6.32 -12.94
N ILE A 34 14.86 5.42 -12.39
CA ILE A 34 13.47 5.70 -12.01
C ILE A 34 13.42 6.84 -11.00
N GLU A 35 14.27 6.80 -9.97
CA GLU A 35 14.33 7.87 -8.97
C GLU A 35 14.58 9.24 -9.58
N LYS A 36 15.47 9.33 -10.58
CA LYS A 36 15.75 10.59 -11.30
C LYS A 36 14.56 11.13 -12.12
N GLN A 37 13.58 10.27 -12.42
CA GLN A 37 12.36 10.67 -13.13
C GLN A 37 11.28 11.23 -12.20
N ILE A 38 11.40 11.00 -10.89
CA ILE A 38 10.46 11.50 -9.90
C ILE A 38 10.61 13.01 -9.79
N LYS A 39 9.57 13.74 -10.20
CA LYS A 39 9.54 15.20 -10.12
C LYS A 39 9.48 15.63 -8.66
N LYS A 40 10.22 16.67 -8.32
CA LYS A 40 10.25 17.25 -6.96
C LYS A 40 9.34 18.46 -6.90
N THR A 41 8.70 18.64 -5.76
CA THR A 41 7.90 19.83 -5.45
C THR A 41 8.79 21.06 -5.29
N SER A 42 8.25 22.22 -5.65
CA SER A 42 8.89 23.53 -5.42
C SER A 42 7.82 24.58 -5.20
N PHE A 43 8.00 25.40 -4.17
CA PHE A 43 7.02 26.41 -3.77
C PHE A 43 7.65 27.79 -3.68
N PRO A 44 6.92 28.88 -4.02
CA PRO A 44 7.36 30.24 -3.75
C PRO A 44 7.55 30.48 -2.24
N ASP A 45 8.47 31.37 -1.90
CA ASP A 45 8.71 31.82 -0.53
C ASP A 45 7.61 32.79 -0.06
N ARG A 46 6.43 32.23 0.21
CA ARG A 46 5.25 32.93 0.74
C ARG A 46 4.60 32.04 1.79
N THR A 47 4.25 32.64 2.91
CA THR A 47 3.65 31.95 4.04
C THR A 47 2.25 32.47 4.34
N TYR A 48 1.33 31.55 4.64
CA TYR A 48 -0.05 31.81 5.03
C TYR A 48 -0.31 31.07 6.32
N LEU A 49 -0.40 31.79 7.44
CA LEU A 49 -0.74 31.18 8.72
C LEU A 49 -2.25 30.91 8.79
N ILE A 50 -2.66 29.71 9.17
CA ILE A 50 -4.11 29.40 9.31
C ILE A 50 -4.80 30.29 10.33
N THR A 51 -4.07 30.80 11.32
CA THR A 51 -4.56 31.74 12.34
C THR A 51 -4.96 33.09 11.75
N ASP A 52 -4.32 33.54 10.67
CA ASP A 52 -4.68 34.78 9.96
C ASP A 52 -6.02 34.65 9.24
N PHE A 53 -6.49 33.42 9.04
CA PHE A 53 -7.79 33.10 8.44
C PHE A 53 -8.86 32.74 9.48
N GLY A 54 -8.52 32.86 10.78
CA GLY A 54 -9.48 32.67 11.87
C GLY A 54 -9.40 31.30 12.57
N ALA A 55 -8.42 30.44 12.21
CA ALA A 55 -8.21 29.21 12.98
C ALA A 55 -7.71 29.53 14.39
N LYS A 56 -8.31 28.89 15.38
CA LYS A 56 -7.94 29.08 16.78
C LYS A 56 -7.44 27.75 17.36
N PRO A 57 -6.30 27.75 18.08
CA PRO A 57 -5.86 26.56 18.80
C PRO A 57 -6.74 26.28 20.01
N ASP A 58 -6.76 25.02 20.44
CA ASP A 58 -7.36 24.53 21.70
C ASP A 58 -8.88 24.81 21.84
N THR A 59 -9.60 24.90 20.71
CA THR A 59 -11.05 25.10 20.65
C THR A 59 -11.75 23.86 20.06
N PRO A 60 -12.01 22.79 20.85
CA PRO A 60 -12.55 21.54 20.33
C PRO A 60 -13.95 21.65 19.71
N ASP A 61 -14.75 22.58 20.17
CA ASP A 61 -16.13 22.81 19.72
C ASP A 61 -16.24 23.72 18.49
N GLU A 62 -15.11 24.30 18.04
CA GLU A 62 -15.04 25.20 16.88
C GLU A 62 -14.06 24.63 15.82
N PRO A 63 -14.44 23.63 15.00
CA PRO A 63 -13.57 23.09 13.98
C PRO A 63 -13.13 24.14 12.95
N CYS A 64 -11.81 24.26 12.75
CA CYS A 64 -11.22 25.33 11.93
C CYS A 64 -11.01 24.95 10.45
N HIS A 65 -11.68 23.91 9.93
CA HIS A 65 -11.49 23.45 8.55
C HIS A 65 -11.84 24.52 7.49
N GLU A 66 -12.79 25.40 7.74
CA GLU A 66 -13.11 26.49 6.82
C GLU A 66 -11.94 27.47 6.72
N ALA A 67 -11.37 27.90 7.84
CA ALA A 67 -10.19 28.77 7.88
C ALA A 67 -8.99 28.13 7.19
N ILE A 68 -8.73 26.84 7.44
CA ILE A 68 -7.65 26.09 6.78
C ILE A 68 -7.89 26.01 5.27
N ASN A 69 -9.07 25.63 4.84
CA ASN A 69 -9.39 25.53 3.41
C ASN A 69 -9.33 26.90 2.72
N GLN A 70 -9.72 28.00 3.38
CA GLN A 70 -9.60 29.34 2.86
C GLN A 70 -8.13 29.73 2.69
N ALA A 71 -7.26 29.45 3.66
CA ALA A 71 -5.82 29.67 3.57
C ALA A 71 -5.23 28.91 2.36
N ILE A 72 -5.59 27.64 2.19
CA ILE A 72 -5.13 26.79 1.07
C ILE A 72 -5.58 27.36 -0.27
N VAL A 73 -6.85 27.74 -0.41
CA VAL A 73 -7.38 28.32 -1.66
C VAL A 73 -6.71 29.65 -1.96
N THR A 74 -6.56 30.52 -0.96
CA THR A 74 -5.90 31.82 -1.12
C THR A 74 -4.44 31.67 -1.55
N CYS A 75 -3.70 30.75 -0.90
CA CYS A 75 -2.33 30.43 -1.26
C CYS A 75 -2.23 29.97 -2.73
N SER A 76 -3.06 29.01 -3.12
CA SER A 76 -3.07 28.47 -4.49
C SER A 76 -3.40 29.53 -5.54
N LEU A 77 -4.43 30.33 -5.31
CA LEU A 77 -4.86 31.42 -6.23
C LEU A 77 -3.78 32.52 -6.39
N ASN A 78 -2.99 32.74 -5.36
CA ASN A 78 -1.86 33.70 -5.39
C ASN A 78 -0.57 33.10 -6.00
N GLY A 79 -0.66 31.95 -6.66
CA GLY A 79 0.47 31.30 -7.34
C GLY A 79 1.28 30.36 -6.44
N GLY A 80 0.76 30.01 -5.27
CA GLY A 80 1.34 29.00 -4.39
C GLY A 80 2.18 29.56 -3.24
N GLY A 81 2.67 28.65 -2.39
CA GLY A 81 3.43 28.94 -1.18
C GLY A 81 3.24 27.86 -0.11
N THR A 82 3.46 28.24 1.14
CA THR A 82 3.33 27.39 2.31
C THR A 82 2.17 27.85 3.19
N VAL A 83 1.19 26.96 3.41
CA VAL A 83 0.14 27.15 4.41
C VAL A 83 0.61 26.48 5.70
N VAL A 84 0.73 27.24 6.78
CA VAL A 84 1.32 26.79 8.04
C VAL A 84 0.26 26.59 9.10
N VAL A 85 0.28 25.38 9.68
CA VAL A 85 -0.39 25.07 10.95
C VAL A 85 0.64 25.29 12.07
N PRO A 86 0.57 26.40 12.81
CA PRO A 86 1.55 26.71 13.85
C PRO A 86 1.39 25.79 15.08
N LYS A 87 2.36 25.85 16.00
CA LYS A 87 2.32 25.11 17.26
C LYS A 87 1.00 25.33 18.01
N GLY A 88 0.38 24.24 18.50
CA GLY A 88 -0.90 24.20 19.21
C GLY A 88 -1.76 23.04 18.75
N THR A 89 -2.91 22.84 19.37
CA THR A 89 -3.88 21.80 18.97
C THR A 89 -5.00 22.44 18.19
N PHE A 90 -5.14 22.06 16.91
CA PHE A 90 -6.22 22.55 16.05
C PHE A 90 -7.21 21.44 15.75
N TYR A 91 -8.47 21.65 16.09
CA TYR A 91 -9.56 20.74 15.78
C TYR A 91 -10.13 21.11 14.42
N THR A 92 -10.31 20.12 13.54
CA THR A 92 -10.67 20.36 12.14
C THR A 92 -11.68 19.35 11.60
N GLY A 93 -12.43 19.74 10.59
CA GLY A 93 -13.13 18.85 9.66
C GLY A 93 -12.25 18.54 8.43
N PRO A 94 -12.86 18.14 7.30
CA PRO A 94 -12.11 17.74 6.10
C PRO A 94 -11.34 18.90 5.47
N ILE A 95 -10.11 18.62 5.05
CA ILE A 95 -9.21 19.56 4.38
C ILE A 95 -9.07 19.16 2.91
N THR A 96 -9.12 20.15 2.01
CA THR A 96 -8.91 19.95 0.57
C THR A 96 -7.67 20.70 0.11
N LEU A 97 -6.65 19.97 -0.30
CA LEU A 97 -5.42 20.55 -0.84
C LEU A 97 -5.64 21.08 -2.26
N LYS A 98 -4.85 22.08 -2.63
CA LYS A 98 -4.84 22.72 -3.94
C LYS A 98 -3.44 22.77 -4.52
N SER A 99 -3.36 22.90 -5.84
CA SER A 99 -2.10 22.96 -6.58
C SER A 99 -1.20 24.09 -6.08
N ASN A 100 0.10 23.83 -6.11
CA ASN A 100 1.18 24.73 -5.68
C ASN A 100 1.16 25.07 -4.18
N VAL A 101 0.57 24.21 -3.34
CA VAL A 101 0.51 24.43 -1.90
C VAL A 101 1.33 23.40 -1.15
N ASN A 102 2.23 23.88 -0.29
CA ASN A 102 2.84 23.11 0.78
C ASN A 102 2.00 23.30 2.04
N PHE A 103 1.30 22.26 2.50
CA PHE A 103 0.60 22.25 3.76
C PHE A 103 1.56 21.80 4.86
N HIS A 104 2.04 22.76 5.65
CA HIS A 104 3.11 22.55 6.62
C HIS A 104 2.57 22.52 8.04
N VAL A 105 2.75 21.39 8.74
CA VAL A 105 2.35 21.20 10.13
C VAL A 105 3.61 21.31 11.01
N GLU A 106 3.75 22.43 11.72
CA GLU A 106 4.95 22.71 12.52
C GLU A 106 5.21 21.70 13.64
N GLU A 107 6.44 21.62 14.09
CA GLU A 107 6.81 20.84 15.28
C GLU A 107 6.04 21.34 16.51
N GLY A 108 5.33 20.44 17.19
CA GLY A 108 4.44 20.76 18.31
C GLY A 108 3.04 21.21 17.90
N ALA A 109 2.74 21.24 16.59
CA ALA A 109 1.37 21.35 16.10
C ALA A 109 0.69 19.97 16.10
N VAL A 110 -0.58 19.93 16.52
CA VAL A 110 -1.43 18.74 16.46
C VAL A 110 -2.71 19.09 15.73
N LEU A 111 -2.94 18.47 14.59
CA LEU A 111 -4.17 18.62 13.81
C LEU A 111 -5.09 17.43 14.11
N LYS A 112 -6.17 17.66 14.86
CA LYS A 112 -7.16 16.66 15.27
C LYS A 112 -8.42 16.73 14.44
N PHE A 113 -8.71 15.64 13.72
CA PHE A 113 -9.90 15.58 12.88
C PHE A 113 -11.16 15.26 13.69
N SER A 114 -12.25 15.96 13.41
CA SER A 114 -13.55 15.69 14.02
C SER A 114 -14.04 14.28 13.71
N THR A 115 -14.66 13.65 14.67
CA THR A 115 -15.35 12.36 14.51
C THR A 115 -16.82 12.50 14.13
N ASP A 116 -17.32 13.74 13.99
CA ASP A 116 -18.65 14.02 13.45
C ASP A 116 -18.68 13.70 11.95
N GLN A 117 -19.33 12.60 11.61
CA GLN A 117 -19.43 12.10 10.25
C GLN A 117 -20.19 13.05 9.32
N SER A 118 -21.04 13.92 9.83
CA SER A 118 -21.83 14.86 9.02
C SER A 118 -20.94 15.84 8.26
N LEU A 119 -19.78 16.19 8.80
CA LEU A 119 -18.80 17.08 8.15
C LEU A 119 -18.16 16.50 6.89
N TYR A 120 -18.19 15.18 6.74
CA TYR A 120 -17.56 14.47 5.61
C TYR A 120 -18.54 14.17 4.47
N PHE A 121 -19.75 14.68 4.55
CA PHE A 121 -20.76 14.61 3.50
C PHE A 121 -21.22 16.01 3.07
N PRO A 122 -21.61 16.19 1.79
CA PRO A 122 -21.71 15.18 0.75
C PRO A 122 -20.35 14.55 0.40
N GLY A 123 -20.40 13.27 0.05
CA GLY A 123 -19.21 12.51 -0.34
C GLY A 123 -18.55 13.04 -1.61
N VAL A 124 -17.29 12.67 -1.80
CA VAL A 124 -16.47 13.00 -3.00
C VAL A 124 -16.17 11.75 -3.78
N ILE A 125 -15.75 11.94 -5.04
CA ILE A 125 -15.22 10.84 -5.85
C ILE A 125 -13.94 10.31 -5.21
N THR A 126 -13.91 9.01 -4.98
CA THR A 126 -12.77 8.29 -4.41
C THR A 126 -12.80 6.84 -4.83
N ARG A 127 -11.93 6.04 -4.28
CA ARG A 127 -11.93 4.58 -4.41
C ARG A 127 -11.87 3.94 -3.04
N TRP A 128 -12.72 2.96 -2.81
CA TRP A 128 -12.79 2.23 -1.56
C TRP A 128 -12.54 0.73 -1.79
N GLU A 129 -11.52 0.16 -1.17
CA GLU A 129 -11.02 -1.20 -1.44
C GLU A 129 -10.93 -1.54 -2.94
N GLY A 130 -10.38 -0.64 -3.76
CA GLY A 130 -10.18 -0.86 -5.18
C GLY A 130 -11.39 -0.62 -6.08
N LEU A 131 -12.49 -0.06 -5.55
CA LEU A 131 -13.75 0.20 -6.26
C LEU A 131 -14.09 1.69 -6.28
N ASP A 132 -14.27 2.25 -7.47
CA ASP A 132 -14.63 3.66 -7.63
C ASP A 132 -16.04 3.95 -7.07
N CYS A 133 -16.19 5.02 -6.31
CA CYS A 133 -17.46 5.46 -5.73
C CYS A 133 -17.42 6.92 -5.28
N TYR A 134 -18.58 7.48 -4.95
CA TYR A 134 -18.68 8.66 -4.10
C TYR A 134 -18.82 8.18 -2.66
N ASN A 135 -17.90 8.57 -1.80
CA ASN A 135 -17.90 8.17 -0.39
C ASN A 135 -17.62 9.36 0.52
N ALA A 136 -17.77 9.17 1.84
CA ALA A 136 -17.35 10.14 2.83
C ALA A 136 -16.01 10.76 2.43
N ARG A 137 -15.93 12.08 2.50
CA ARG A 137 -14.74 12.86 2.15
C ARG A 137 -13.56 12.37 2.98
N PRO A 138 -12.40 12.01 2.38
CA PRO A 138 -11.18 11.75 3.14
C PRO A 138 -10.80 12.93 4.01
N LEU A 139 -10.11 12.66 5.11
CA LEU A 139 -9.79 13.72 6.07
C LEU A 139 -8.92 14.79 5.43
N ILE A 140 -7.92 14.39 4.66
CA ILE A 140 -7.15 15.26 3.75
C ILE A 140 -7.33 14.72 2.33
N TYR A 141 -7.81 15.55 1.43
CA TYR A 141 -8.17 15.18 0.07
C TYR A 141 -7.56 16.12 -0.97
N ALA A 142 -7.16 15.57 -2.11
CA ALA A 142 -6.84 16.33 -3.32
C ALA A 142 -7.35 15.58 -4.55
N TYR A 143 -7.81 16.30 -5.57
CA TYR A 143 -8.29 15.73 -6.82
C TYR A 143 -7.77 16.52 -8.02
N GLY A 144 -6.97 15.88 -8.87
CA GLY A 144 -6.43 16.49 -10.08
C GLY A 144 -5.40 17.59 -9.83
N GLU A 145 -4.83 17.66 -8.63
CA GLU A 145 -3.91 18.73 -8.24
C GLU A 145 -2.46 18.38 -8.60
N THR A 146 -1.64 19.39 -8.76
CA THR A 146 -0.21 19.23 -9.05
C THR A 146 0.67 20.08 -8.14
N ASN A 147 1.90 19.61 -7.88
CA ASN A 147 2.87 20.30 -7.03
C ASN A 147 2.27 20.60 -5.64
N ILE A 148 1.95 19.53 -4.91
CA ILE A 148 1.37 19.58 -3.57
C ILE A 148 2.27 18.90 -2.56
N ALA A 149 2.30 19.44 -1.33
CA ALA A 149 3.04 18.80 -0.27
C ALA A 149 2.26 18.82 1.07
N ILE A 150 2.56 17.83 1.91
CA ILE A 150 2.23 17.78 3.33
C ILE A 150 3.56 17.60 4.05
N THR A 151 4.02 18.61 4.80
CA THR A 151 5.36 18.61 5.39
C THR A 151 5.34 19.03 6.85
N GLY A 152 6.51 18.95 7.48
CA GLY A 152 6.71 19.40 8.88
C GLY A 152 6.81 18.24 9.85
N LYS A 153 7.06 18.55 11.12
CA LYS A 153 7.26 17.57 12.20
C LYS A 153 6.07 17.48 13.15
N GLY A 154 4.94 18.05 12.76
CA GLY A 154 3.72 18.01 13.55
C GLY A 154 2.97 16.69 13.41
N THR A 155 1.86 16.61 14.11
CA THR A 155 1.01 15.41 14.19
C THR A 155 -0.33 15.64 13.52
N ILE A 156 -0.74 14.67 12.71
CA ILE A 156 -2.05 14.61 12.07
C ILE A 156 -2.78 13.40 12.67
N ASP A 157 -3.83 13.65 13.45
CA ASP A 157 -4.58 12.64 14.21
C ASP A 157 -6.01 12.49 13.65
N GLY A 158 -6.28 11.36 13.01
CA GLY A 158 -7.62 11.03 12.47
C GLY A 158 -8.64 10.62 13.51
N GLN A 159 -8.25 10.52 14.79
CA GLN A 159 -9.09 10.18 15.94
C GLN A 159 -9.85 8.84 15.81
N GLY A 160 -9.39 7.93 14.97
CA GLY A 160 -9.90 6.57 14.90
C GLY A 160 -9.66 5.83 16.23
N SER A 161 -10.72 5.27 16.78
CA SER A 161 -10.67 4.52 18.05
C SER A 161 -11.82 3.50 18.10
N LYS A 162 -11.91 2.75 19.20
CA LYS A 162 -13.04 1.84 19.46
C LYS A 162 -14.36 2.57 19.74
N GLU A 163 -14.30 3.86 20.02
CA GLU A 163 -15.43 4.74 20.28
C GLU A 163 -15.82 5.51 19.00
N ALA A 164 -14.86 5.69 18.07
CA ALA A 164 -15.06 6.48 16.87
C ALA A 164 -14.45 5.79 15.64
N TRP A 165 -15.08 5.83 14.50
CA TRP A 165 -14.68 5.30 13.20
C TRP A 165 -14.50 3.78 13.15
N TRP A 166 -13.66 3.18 14.02
CA TRP A 166 -13.32 1.77 13.93
C TRP A 166 -14.49 0.81 14.12
N PRO A 167 -15.51 1.08 14.97
CA PRO A 167 -16.71 0.23 15.07
C PRO A 167 -17.38 -0.01 13.71
N MET A 168 -17.32 0.95 12.79
CA MET A 168 -17.92 0.85 11.46
C MET A 168 -17.33 -0.29 10.60
N CYS A 169 -16.21 -0.91 11.01
CA CYS A 169 -15.74 -2.13 10.36
C CYS A 169 -16.62 -3.36 10.62
N GLY A 170 -17.52 -3.29 11.61
CA GLY A 170 -18.44 -4.37 11.97
C GLY A 170 -17.78 -5.49 12.79
N SER A 171 -16.67 -5.21 13.50
CA SER A 171 -16.00 -6.19 14.35
C SER A 171 -16.01 -5.77 15.82
N PRO A 172 -16.46 -6.66 16.74
CA PRO A 172 -16.42 -6.40 18.18
C PRO A 172 -15.02 -6.10 18.71
N ARG A 173 -13.98 -6.65 18.09
CA ARG A 173 -12.59 -6.34 18.42
C ARG A 173 -12.29 -4.84 18.38
N TYR A 174 -12.96 -4.12 17.49
CA TYR A 174 -12.78 -2.69 17.25
C TYR A 174 -13.96 -1.84 17.77
N GLY A 175 -14.71 -2.35 18.74
CA GLY A 175 -15.76 -1.59 19.42
C GLY A 175 -17.17 -1.70 18.84
N TRP A 176 -17.36 -2.44 17.71
CA TRP A 176 -18.69 -2.61 17.15
C TRP A 176 -19.60 -3.42 18.08
N LYS A 177 -20.83 -2.96 18.24
CA LYS A 177 -21.91 -3.63 18.96
C LYS A 177 -23.11 -3.81 18.04
N GLU A 178 -23.98 -4.77 18.36
CA GLU A 178 -25.20 -5.01 17.60
C GLU A 178 -26.05 -3.73 17.52
N GLY A 179 -26.60 -3.44 16.34
CA GLY A 179 -27.36 -2.22 16.06
C GLY A 179 -26.51 -1.02 15.61
N MET A 180 -25.18 -1.04 15.75
CA MET A 180 -24.35 0.03 15.21
C MET A 180 -24.21 -0.07 13.69
N VAL A 181 -24.10 1.09 13.04
CA VAL A 181 -23.78 1.21 11.63
C VAL A 181 -22.43 0.52 11.34
N ALA A 182 -22.40 -0.28 10.29
CA ALA A 182 -21.17 -0.93 9.86
C ALA A 182 -21.17 -1.20 8.35
N GLN A 183 -19.98 -1.12 7.73
CA GLN A 183 -19.77 -1.44 6.32
C GLN A 183 -20.27 -2.82 5.90
N ARG A 184 -20.31 -3.78 6.85
CA ARG A 184 -20.81 -5.15 6.65
C ARG A 184 -22.33 -5.24 6.62
N ASN A 185 -23.06 -4.19 6.97
CA ASN A 185 -24.51 -4.17 6.98
C ASN A 185 -25.10 -3.77 5.61
N GLY A 186 -24.39 -4.08 4.52
CA GLY A 186 -24.85 -3.90 3.14
C GLY A 186 -24.07 -2.88 2.32
N GLY A 187 -23.43 -1.87 2.91
CA GLY A 187 -22.70 -0.84 2.17
C GLY A 187 -21.57 -1.42 1.33
N ARG A 188 -20.71 -2.23 1.95
CA ARG A 188 -19.60 -2.91 1.27
C ARG A 188 -20.09 -3.89 0.21
N GLU A 189 -21.09 -4.72 0.53
CA GLU A 189 -21.61 -5.70 -0.41
C GLU A 189 -22.28 -5.03 -1.62
N ARG A 190 -22.99 -3.93 -1.40
CA ARG A 190 -23.58 -3.12 -2.47
C ARG A 190 -22.51 -2.52 -3.38
N LEU A 191 -21.42 -1.99 -2.82
CA LEU A 191 -20.31 -1.46 -3.61
C LEU A 191 -19.62 -2.56 -4.44
N LEU A 192 -19.39 -3.74 -3.85
CA LEU A 192 -18.88 -4.90 -4.57
C LEU A 192 -19.79 -5.29 -5.75
N MET A 193 -21.11 -5.33 -5.53
CA MET A 193 -22.08 -5.59 -6.57
C MET A 193 -22.03 -4.53 -7.68
N TYR A 194 -21.92 -3.25 -7.33
CA TYR A 194 -21.77 -2.17 -8.31
C TYR A 194 -20.52 -2.33 -9.18
N GLY A 195 -19.40 -2.78 -8.60
CA GLY A 195 -18.19 -3.09 -9.35
C GLY A 195 -18.38 -4.24 -10.33
N GLU A 196 -18.96 -5.36 -9.89
CA GLU A 196 -19.17 -6.55 -10.73
C GLU A 196 -20.22 -6.32 -11.85
N THR A 197 -21.22 -5.48 -11.60
CA THR A 197 -22.26 -5.15 -12.58
C THR A 197 -21.91 -3.95 -13.47
N SER A 198 -20.70 -3.41 -13.35
CA SER A 198 -20.27 -2.19 -14.07
C SER A 198 -21.23 -1.01 -13.92
N THR A 199 -21.91 -0.91 -12.76
CA THR A 199 -22.78 0.22 -12.47
C THR A 199 -22.01 1.52 -12.65
N PRO A 200 -22.53 2.53 -13.37
CA PRO A 200 -21.82 3.81 -13.54
C PRO A 200 -21.43 4.47 -12.24
N ILE A 201 -20.23 5.06 -12.16
CA ILE A 201 -19.66 5.62 -10.91
C ILE A 201 -20.59 6.66 -10.29
N TYR A 202 -21.23 7.53 -11.09
CA TYR A 202 -22.15 8.56 -10.60
C TYR A 202 -23.40 8.00 -9.90
N LYS A 203 -23.67 6.70 -10.01
CA LYS A 203 -24.73 5.99 -9.28
C LYS A 203 -24.23 5.29 -8.01
N ARG A 204 -22.91 5.22 -7.82
CA ARG A 204 -22.31 4.55 -6.66
C ARG A 204 -22.11 5.55 -5.51
N ILE A 205 -23.21 6.06 -5.00
CA ILE A 205 -23.22 7.05 -3.93
C ILE A 205 -23.37 6.32 -2.61
N MET A 206 -22.31 6.39 -1.78
CA MET A 206 -22.30 5.86 -0.43
C MET A 206 -22.78 6.93 0.55
N LYS A 207 -23.52 6.51 1.57
CA LYS A 207 -24.16 7.37 2.53
C LYS A 207 -23.64 7.07 3.95
N PRO A 208 -23.91 7.91 4.97
CA PRO A 208 -23.48 7.65 6.35
C PRO A 208 -23.89 6.27 6.87
N GLU A 209 -25.12 5.84 6.56
CA GLU A 209 -25.66 4.54 6.96
C GLU A 209 -24.96 3.33 6.36
N ASP A 210 -24.12 3.53 5.33
CA ASP A 210 -23.32 2.46 4.73
C ASP A 210 -22.08 2.09 5.54
N GLY A 211 -21.69 2.93 6.48
CA GLY A 211 -20.57 2.67 7.36
C GLY A 211 -19.20 2.60 6.67
N MET A 212 -19.06 3.27 5.51
CA MET A 212 -17.85 3.24 4.68
C MET A 212 -16.86 4.31 5.15
N ARG A 213 -15.90 3.89 5.97
CA ARG A 213 -14.91 4.79 6.58
C ARG A 213 -14.01 5.48 5.55
N PRO A 214 -13.73 6.80 5.69
CA PRO A 214 -12.82 7.51 4.80
C PRO A 214 -11.35 7.22 5.14
N GLN A 215 -10.46 7.47 4.18
CA GLN A 215 -9.00 7.48 4.37
C GLN A 215 -8.55 8.73 5.15
N LEU A 216 -7.37 8.67 5.79
CA LEU A 216 -6.76 9.87 6.38
C LEU A 216 -6.29 10.83 5.28
N ILE A 217 -5.49 10.35 4.34
CA ILE A 217 -4.99 11.12 3.20
C ILE A 217 -5.36 10.37 1.91
N ASN A 218 -6.15 10.99 1.05
CA ASN A 218 -6.43 10.45 -0.28
C ASN A 218 -6.12 11.50 -1.36
N LEU A 219 -5.17 11.18 -2.20
CA LEU A 219 -4.72 12.03 -3.30
C LEU A 219 -5.11 11.34 -4.61
N TYR A 220 -6.11 11.88 -5.30
CA TYR A 220 -6.69 11.27 -6.51
C TYR A 220 -6.21 12.00 -7.77
N SER A 221 -5.56 11.29 -8.70
CA SER A 221 -5.06 11.82 -9.97
C SER A 221 -4.15 13.04 -9.81
N CYS A 222 -3.33 13.06 -8.78
CA CYS A 222 -2.40 14.12 -8.48
C CYS A 222 -0.99 13.83 -9.03
N ASN A 223 -0.22 14.88 -9.26
CA ASN A 223 1.14 14.75 -9.78
C ASN A 223 2.12 15.64 -9.01
N THR A 224 3.37 15.19 -8.87
CA THR A 224 4.43 15.92 -8.17
C THR A 224 4.05 16.18 -6.71
N ILE A 225 4.22 15.15 -5.89
CA ILE A 225 3.68 15.09 -4.53
C ILE A 225 4.81 14.80 -3.55
N LEU A 226 4.80 15.50 -2.41
CA LEU A 226 5.69 15.25 -1.28
C LEU A 226 4.87 15.09 0.01
N ILE A 227 5.12 14.00 0.75
CA ILE A 227 4.66 13.85 2.14
C ILE A 227 5.92 13.61 2.98
N GLU A 228 6.25 14.54 3.89
CA GLU A 228 7.55 14.54 4.55
C GLU A 228 7.47 14.86 6.04
N ASP A 229 8.14 14.02 6.84
CA ASP A 229 8.44 14.15 8.28
C ASP A 229 7.23 14.19 9.23
N VAL A 230 6.01 14.21 8.73
CA VAL A 230 4.80 14.25 9.58
C VAL A 230 4.56 12.93 10.31
N THR A 231 3.94 13.04 11.49
CA THR A 231 3.42 11.89 12.24
C THR A 231 1.93 11.73 11.96
N LEU A 232 1.53 10.54 11.49
CA LEU A 232 0.15 10.21 11.12
C LEU A 232 -0.42 9.19 12.10
N LEU A 233 -1.50 9.55 12.79
CA LEU A 233 -2.09 8.74 13.86
C LEU A 233 -3.55 8.39 13.57
N ASN A 234 -3.98 7.24 14.07
CA ASN A 234 -5.38 6.90 14.29
C ASN A 234 -6.30 7.16 13.09
N SER A 235 -5.90 6.73 11.91
CA SER A 235 -6.75 6.83 10.71
C SER A 235 -8.06 6.06 10.89
N PRO A 236 -9.17 6.53 10.33
CA PRO A 236 -10.40 5.74 10.24
C PRO A 236 -10.24 4.45 9.43
N PHE A 237 -9.38 4.48 8.38
CA PHE A 237 -9.19 3.42 7.39
C PHE A 237 -7.72 3.45 6.91
N TRP A 238 -7.41 3.25 5.64
CA TRP A 238 -6.06 3.40 5.06
C TRP A 238 -5.48 4.78 5.36
N VAL A 239 -4.18 4.86 5.68
CA VAL A 239 -3.58 6.11 6.13
C VAL A 239 -3.21 7.00 4.95
N ILE A 240 -2.30 6.55 4.08
CA ILE A 240 -1.87 7.31 2.88
C ILE A 240 -2.32 6.53 1.65
N HIS A 241 -3.33 7.05 0.95
CA HIS A 241 -3.89 6.42 -0.25
C HIS A 241 -3.76 7.34 -1.47
N PRO A 242 -2.61 7.37 -2.14
CA PRO A 242 -2.47 7.99 -3.45
C PRO A 242 -3.08 7.07 -4.51
N LEU A 243 -3.94 7.63 -5.35
CA LEU A 243 -4.70 6.93 -6.37
C LEU A 243 -4.50 7.59 -7.73
N PHE A 244 -4.04 6.85 -8.73
CA PHE A 244 -3.69 7.37 -10.06
C PHE A 244 -2.68 8.53 -10.00
N CYS A 245 -1.76 8.51 -9.06
CA CYS A 245 -0.77 9.55 -8.88
C CYS A 245 0.55 9.24 -9.60
N GLU A 246 1.26 10.29 -9.99
CA GLU A 246 2.60 10.19 -10.57
C GLU A 246 3.58 11.11 -9.85
N SER A 247 4.85 10.66 -9.70
CA SER A 247 5.91 11.42 -9.02
C SER A 247 5.56 11.73 -7.56
N LEU A 248 5.49 10.68 -6.74
CA LEU A 248 5.21 10.76 -5.30
C LEU A 248 6.46 10.44 -4.48
N ILE A 249 6.76 11.27 -3.51
CA ILE A 249 7.76 11.03 -2.48
C ILE A 249 7.07 11.00 -1.11
N VAL A 250 7.25 9.89 -0.38
CA VAL A 250 6.87 9.75 1.03
C VAL A 250 8.17 9.53 1.81
N ARG A 251 8.56 10.49 2.63
CA ARG A 251 9.87 10.48 3.30
C ARG A 251 9.78 10.87 4.77
N GLY A 252 10.50 10.15 5.62
CA GLY A 252 10.60 10.51 7.05
C GLY A 252 9.28 10.41 7.82
N VAL A 253 8.23 9.85 7.23
CA VAL A 253 6.89 9.81 7.81
C VAL A 253 6.81 8.72 8.89
N HIS A 254 6.15 9.04 10.00
CA HIS A 254 5.85 8.10 11.07
C HIS A 254 4.35 7.75 11.06
N VAL A 255 4.01 6.51 10.72
CA VAL A 255 2.63 6.01 10.75
C VAL A 255 2.42 5.16 11.99
N PHE A 256 1.44 5.52 12.81
CA PHE A 256 0.97 4.71 13.90
C PHE A 256 -0.56 4.56 13.80
N ASN A 257 -1.01 3.43 13.25
CA ASN A 257 -2.44 3.16 13.03
C ASN A 257 -2.78 1.68 13.21
N ARG A 258 -3.14 1.27 14.39
CA ARG A 258 -3.50 -0.13 14.72
C ARG A 258 -4.99 -0.45 14.55
N GLY A 259 -5.72 0.41 13.87
CA GLY A 259 -7.13 0.22 13.55
C GLY A 259 -7.38 -0.86 12.48
N PRO A 260 -8.66 -1.20 12.25
CA PRO A 260 -9.04 -2.16 11.21
C PRO A 260 -8.82 -1.55 9.82
N ASN A 261 -8.25 -2.34 8.88
CA ASN A 261 -7.80 -1.85 7.58
C ASN A 261 -6.86 -0.63 7.75
N GLY A 262 -5.97 -0.72 8.72
CA GLY A 262 -5.08 0.36 9.11
C GLY A 262 -3.78 0.33 8.33
N ASP A 263 -3.86 0.08 7.01
CA ASP A 263 -2.72 0.06 6.10
C ASP A 263 -2.00 1.42 6.12
N GLY A 264 -0.66 1.40 6.10
CA GLY A 264 0.13 2.61 6.28
C GLY A 264 0.25 3.46 5.01
N CYS A 265 0.57 2.83 3.88
CA CYS A 265 0.68 3.52 2.59
C CYS A 265 0.25 2.60 1.46
N ASP A 266 -0.76 3.01 0.71
CA ASP A 266 -1.43 2.23 -0.32
C ASP A 266 -1.35 2.90 -1.70
N PRO A 267 -0.19 2.91 -2.37
CA PRO A 267 -0.11 3.42 -3.74
C PRO A 267 -0.97 2.57 -4.66
N GLU A 268 -2.05 3.14 -5.22
CA GLU A 268 -2.98 2.45 -6.09
C GLU A 268 -2.96 3.02 -7.51
N SER A 269 -2.59 2.20 -8.50
CA SER A 269 -2.40 2.62 -9.89
C SER A 269 -1.47 3.84 -10.00
N CYS A 270 -0.42 3.87 -9.19
CA CYS A 270 0.56 4.96 -9.12
C CYS A 270 1.84 4.64 -9.89
N LYS A 271 2.53 5.68 -10.33
CA LYS A 271 3.76 5.58 -11.08
C LYS A 271 4.87 6.47 -10.52
N ASN A 272 6.12 5.95 -10.52
CA ASN A 272 7.29 6.70 -10.07
C ASN A 272 7.13 7.17 -8.61
N VAL A 273 7.14 6.21 -7.68
CA VAL A 273 6.93 6.42 -6.24
C VAL A 273 8.19 6.09 -5.47
N LEU A 274 8.59 6.97 -4.56
CA LEU A 274 9.66 6.74 -3.58
C LEU A 274 9.09 6.79 -2.17
N ILE A 275 9.27 5.72 -1.40
CA ILE A 275 8.94 5.64 0.03
C ILE A 275 10.25 5.37 0.77
N GLU A 276 10.72 6.33 1.55
CA GLU A 276 12.02 6.21 2.20
C GLU A 276 12.07 6.77 3.62
N ASN A 277 12.92 6.20 4.45
CA ASN A 277 13.17 6.65 5.83
C ASN A 277 11.90 6.71 6.71
N CYS A 278 10.87 5.94 6.38
CA CYS A 278 9.59 5.92 7.07
C CYS A 278 9.53 4.83 8.15
N THR A 279 8.70 5.06 9.17
CA THR A 279 8.37 4.06 10.17
C THR A 279 6.89 3.72 10.12
N PHE A 280 6.57 2.43 10.05
CA PHE A 280 5.19 1.94 10.01
C PHE A 280 4.91 1.03 11.22
N ASP A 281 3.86 1.35 11.96
CA ASP A 281 3.32 0.52 13.05
C ASP A 281 1.80 0.41 12.85
N THR A 282 1.36 -0.62 12.15
CA THR A 282 0.03 -0.70 11.55
C THR A 282 -0.78 -1.88 12.08
N GLY A 283 -2.09 -1.80 11.90
CA GLY A 283 -3.04 -2.87 12.22
C GLY A 283 -3.33 -3.79 11.03
N ASP A 284 -2.96 -3.38 9.82
CA ASP A 284 -2.99 -4.14 8.56
C ASP A 284 -1.63 -4.00 7.86
N ASP A 285 -1.54 -4.02 6.54
CA ASP A 285 -0.26 -3.98 5.83
C ASP A 285 0.49 -2.64 6.06
N CYS A 286 1.82 -2.66 6.18
CA CYS A 286 2.60 -1.42 6.33
C CYS A 286 2.62 -0.61 5.03
N ILE A 287 2.97 -1.26 3.92
CA ILE A 287 2.87 -0.70 2.57
C ILE A 287 2.11 -1.71 1.73
N ALA A 288 0.99 -1.30 1.11
CA ALA A 288 0.17 -2.21 0.29
C ALA A 288 -0.11 -1.62 -1.09
N ILE A 289 0.67 -2.07 -2.07
CA ILE A 289 0.58 -1.61 -3.46
C ILE A 289 -0.65 -2.22 -4.13
N LYS A 290 -1.46 -1.40 -4.77
CA LYS A 290 -2.75 -1.78 -5.36
C LYS A 290 -2.91 -1.24 -6.79
N SER A 291 -3.87 -1.78 -7.55
CA SER A 291 -4.25 -1.29 -8.89
C SER A 291 -5.70 -1.66 -9.26
N GLY A 292 -6.59 -1.50 -8.30
CA GLY A 292 -8.02 -1.73 -8.47
C GLY A 292 -8.48 -3.16 -8.29
N ARG A 293 -9.77 -3.31 -8.05
CA ARG A 293 -10.42 -4.57 -7.72
C ARG A 293 -11.29 -5.07 -8.86
N ASN A 294 -11.13 -6.35 -9.22
CA ASN A 294 -11.98 -7.09 -10.14
C ASN A 294 -12.27 -6.31 -11.45
N GLN A 295 -13.54 -6.20 -11.80
CA GLN A 295 -14.02 -5.53 -13.01
C GLN A 295 -13.53 -4.06 -13.09
N ASP A 296 -13.59 -3.29 -12.00
CA ASP A 296 -13.16 -1.90 -11.99
C ASP A 296 -11.66 -1.78 -12.28
N GLY A 297 -10.82 -2.59 -11.61
CA GLY A 297 -9.39 -2.59 -11.84
C GLY A 297 -9.03 -3.00 -13.27
N ARG A 298 -9.70 -4.04 -13.81
CA ARG A 298 -9.50 -4.48 -15.21
C ARG A 298 -9.99 -3.44 -16.23
N LYS A 299 -11.09 -2.74 -15.94
CA LYS A 299 -11.64 -1.69 -16.81
C LYS A 299 -10.64 -0.53 -16.97
N TRP A 300 -10.05 -0.06 -15.89
CA TRP A 300 -9.02 0.96 -15.94
C TRP A 300 -7.72 0.44 -16.56
N ASN A 301 -7.34 -0.80 -16.25
CA ASN A 301 -6.12 -1.45 -16.73
C ASN A 301 -4.85 -0.59 -16.55
N ILE A 302 -4.79 0.14 -15.44
CA ILE A 302 -3.66 1.00 -15.06
C ILE A 302 -2.91 0.30 -13.94
N PRO A 303 -1.70 -0.20 -14.19
CA PRO A 303 -0.88 -0.83 -13.15
C PRO A 303 -0.33 0.20 -12.16
N SER A 304 0.08 -0.26 -11.00
CA SER A 304 1.11 0.44 -10.23
C SER A 304 2.49 0.05 -10.76
N GLU A 305 3.39 1.03 -10.92
CA GLU A 305 4.70 0.76 -11.49
C GLU A 305 5.81 1.68 -10.98
N ASN A 306 7.04 1.17 -10.99
CA ASN A 306 8.23 1.94 -10.62
C ASN A 306 8.16 2.46 -9.18
N ILE A 307 8.07 1.54 -8.21
CA ILE A 307 8.00 1.88 -6.79
C ILE A 307 9.31 1.48 -6.10
N ILE A 308 9.89 2.41 -5.39
CA ILE A 308 11.12 2.25 -4.60
C ILE A 308 10.77 2.39 -3.13
N VAL A 309 11.13 1.39 -2.32
CA VAL A 309 11.00 1.38 -0.86
C VAL A 309 12.37 1.19 -0.25
N ARG A 310 12.86 2.14 0.53
CA ARG A 310 14.19 2.01 1.13
C ARG A 310 14.30 2.61 2.53
N ASN A 311 15.23 2.08 3.32
CA ASN A 311 15.56 2.59 4.65
C ASN A 311 14.34 2.71 5.58
N CYS A 312 13.30 1.90 5.37
CA CYS A 312 12.08 1.94 6.16
C CYS A 312 12.14 0.93 7.31
N PHE A 313 11.42 1.23 8.39
CA PHE A 313 11.23 0.34 9.51
C PHE A 313 9.76 -0.06 9.65
N MET A 314 9.45 -1.36 9.46
CA MET A 314 8.13 -1.95 9.64
C MET A 314 8.07 -2.69 10.96
N LYS A 315 7.18 -2.27 11.85
CA LYS A 315 7.00 -2.87 13.19
C LYS A 315 5.90 -3.92 13.20
N ASN A 316 4.66 -3.49 13.24
CA ASN A 316 3.51 -4.39 13.25
C ASN A 316 2.78 -4.31 11.91
N GLY A 317 2.01 -5.34 11.58
CA GLY A 317 1.18 -5.36 10.39
C GLY A 317 0.97 -6.75 9.79
N HIS A 318 0.06 -6.88 8.84
CA HIS A 318 -0.15 -8.12 8.12
C HIS A 318 0.93 -8.39 7.05
N GLY A 319 1.71 -7.38 6.69
CA GLY A 319 2.86 -7.49 5.82
C GLY A 319 3.71 -6.22 5.81
N GLY A 320 5.02 -6.36 5.63
CA GLY A 320 5.95 -5.23 5.54
C GLY A 320 5.80 -4.50 4.20
N VAL A 321 6.14 -5.18 3.10
CA VAL A 321 5.86 -4.68 1.75
C VAL A 321 4.96 -5.69 1.03
N VAL A 322 3.78 -5.22 0.63
CA VAL A 322 2.70 -6.06 0.12
C VAL A 322 2.27 -5.59 -1.28
N ILE A 323 1.98 -6.55 -2.15
CA ILE A 323 1.33 -6.32 -3.45
C ILE A 323 -0.02 -7.01 -3.39
N GLY A 324 -1.09 -6.24 -3.54
CA GLY A 324 -2.49 -6.73 -3.52
C GLY A 324 -3.22 -6.49 -2.20
N SER A 325 -4.43 -7.10 -2.05
CA SER A 325 -5.10 -8.00 -3.02
C SER A 325 -5.74 -7.29 -4.21
N GLU A 326 -6.06 -6.01 -4.11
CA GLU A 326 -6.67 -5.19 -5.15
C GLU A 326 -5.63 -4.86 -6.24
N ILE A 327 -5.33 -5.83 -7.13
CA ILE A 327 -4.21 -5.73 -8.09
C ILE A 327 -4.65 -6.10 -9.53
N SER A 328 -5.88 -5.85 -9.86
CA SER A 328 -6.45 -6.25 -11.16
C SER A 328 -5.86 -5.50 -12.36
N GLY A 329 -5.35 -4.28 -12.16
CA GLY A 329 -4.61 -3.53 -13.17
C GLY A 329 -3.16 -3.98 -13.37
N GLY A 330 -2.68 -4.90 -12.52
CA GLY A 330 -1.30 -5.40 -12.57
C GLY A 330 -0.29 -4.54 -11.78
N TYR A 331 0.94 -5.02 -11.76
CA TYR A 331 2.06 -4.36 -11.10
C TYR A 331 3.40 -4.68 -11.77
N ARG A 332 4.33 -3.72 -11.81
CA ARG A 332 5.70 -3.97 -12.28
C ARG A 332 6.74 -3.03 -11.64
N ASN A 333 7.95 -3.56 -11.48
CA ASN A 333 9.14 -2.84 -11.05
C ASN A 333 9.08 -2.34 -9.59
N LEU A 334 9.10 -3.26 -8.62
CA LEU A 334 9.30 -2.98 -7.19
C LEU A 334 10.77 -3.16 -6.83
N PHE A 335 11.30 -2.16 -6.13
CA PHE A 335 12.65 -2.22 -5.56
C PHE A 335 12.58 -1.96 -4.06
N VAL A 336 12.95 -2.94 -3.25
CA VAL A 336 13.00 -2.83 -1.79
C VAL A 336 14.44 -3.00 -1.33
N GLU A 337 14.97 -2.03 -0.60
CA GLU A 337 16.34 -2.15 -0.10
C GLU A 337 16.57 -1.51 1.27
N ASN A 338 17.54 -2.06 2.01
CA ASN A 338 18.00 -1.50 3.28
C ASN A 338 16.88 -1.29 4.31
N CYS A 339 15.87 -2.15 4.31
CA CYS A 339 14.76 -2.06 5.24
C CYS A 339 14.99 -2.95 6.46
N ARG A 340 14.42 -2.52 7.59
CA ARG A 340 14.36 -3.31 8.81
C ARG A 340 12.91 -3.67 9.12
N MET A 341 12.68 -4.90 9.55
CA MET A 341 11.36 -5.38 9.96
C MET A 341 11.50 -6.20 11.24
N ASP A 342 10.74 -5.90 12.27
CA ASP A 342 10.90 -6.60 13.54
C ASP A 342 9.66 -6.47 14.42
N SER A 343 8.84 -7.50 14.46
CA SER A 343 7.76 -7.61 15.44
C SER A 343 7.16 -9.02 15.47
N PRO A 344 6.77 -9.54 16.64
CA PRO A 344 5.96 -10.75 16.74
C PRO A 344 4.55 -10.59 16.13
N ASN A 345 4.12 -9.36 15.86
CA ASN A 345 2.83 -9.04 15.24
C ASN A 345 2.98 -8.60 13.76
N LEU A 346 4.16 -8.71 13.17
CA LEU A 346 4.34 -8.61 11.73
C LEU A 346 4.14 -10.01 11.13
N ASP A 347 3.14 -10.18 10.30
CA ASP A 347 2.85 -11.52 9.77
C ASP A 347 3.85 -11.96 8.71
N ARG A 348 4.15 -11.11 7.73
CA ARG A 348 4.99 -11.43 6.56
C ARG A 348 5.91 -10.27 6.22
N VAL A 349 7.06 -10.56 5.68
CA VAL A 349 8.03 -9.54 5.29
C VAL A 349 7.69 -9.00 3.90
N ILE A 350 7.76 -9.87 2.88
CA ILE A 350 7.33 -9.58 1.50
C ILE A 350 6.11 -10.46 1.19
N ARG A 351 5.03 -9.82 0.76
CA ARG A 351 3.76 -10.51 0.55
C ARG A 351 3.16 -10.16 -0.81
N ILE A 352 2.84 -11.16 -1.62
CA ILE A 352 2.04 -11.01 -2.84
C ILE A 352 0.75 -11.79 -2.62
N LYS A 353 -0.39 -11.12 -2.69
CA LYS A 353 -1.72 -11.72 -2.49
C LYS A 353 -2.66 -11.30 -3.60
N THR A 354 -3.24 -12.28 -4.30
CA THR A 354 -4.21 -12.08 -5.38
C THR A 354 -5.09 -13.31 -5.53
N SER A 355 -6.02 -13.30 -6.44
CA SER A 355 -6.90 -14.44 -6.73
C SER A 355 -7.42 -14.39 -8.17
N THR A 356 -8.12 -15.46 -8.56
CA THR A 356 -8.77 -15.54 -9.87
C THR A 356 -9.93 -14.56 -10.09
N CYS A 357 -10.36 -13.84 -9.05
CA CYS A 357 -11.25 -12.68 -9.19
C CYS A 357 -10.54 -11.46 -9.74
N ARG A 358 -9.25 -11.32 -9.42
CA ARG A 358 -8.42 -10.14 -9.74
C ARG A 358 -7.81 -10.24 -11.12
N GLY A 359 -7.15 -11.36 -11.43
CA GLY A 359 -6.25 -11.44 -12.58
C GLY A 359 -5.02 -10.57 -12.37
N GLY A 360 -4.51 -10.01 -13.45
CA GLY A 360 -3.36 -9.09 -13.46
C GLY A 360 -2.01 -9.79 -13.55
N LEU A 361 -1.02 -9.06 -14.05
CA LEU A 361 0.38 -9.47 -14.10
C LEU A 361 1.16 -8.71 -13.01
N ILE A 362 1.86 -9.45 -12.17
CA ILE A 362 2.76 -8.92 -11.15
C ILE A 362 4.18 -9.37 -11.51
N GLU A 363 5.08 -8.43 -11.77
CA GLU A 363 6.41 -8.77 -12.23
C GLU A 363 7.52 -7.83 -11.78
N ASN A 364 8.76 -8.33 -11.79
CA ASN A 364 9.98 -7.56 -11.52
C ASN A 364 9.99 -6.99 -10.08
N VAL A 365 10.01 -7.87 -9.10
CA VAL A 365 10.12 -7.56 -7.67
C VAL A 365 11.53 -7.88 -7.22
N PHE A 366 12.30 -6.86 -6.85
CA PHE A 366 13.68 -6.99 -6.40
C PHE A 366 13.81 -6.50 -4.96
N VAL A 367 14.29 -7.38 -4.09
CA VAL A 367 14.45 -7.10 -2.66
C VAL A 367 15.89 -7.40 -2.27
N ARG A 368 16.58 -6.44 -1.62
CA ARG A 368 17.93 -6.68 -1.13
C ARG A 368 18.20 -6.02 0.21
N ASN A 369 19.15 -6.57 0.97
CA ASN A 369 19.63 -5.99 2.22
C ASN A 369 18.49 -5.70 3.21
N VAL A 370 17.66 -6.70 3.50
CA VAL A 370 16.56 -6.58 4.46
C VAL A 370 16.89 -7.37 5.72
N ALA A 371 16.89 -6.69 6.85
CA ALA A 371 17.15 -7.30 8.15
C ALA A 371 15.83 -7.50 8.90
N VAL A 372 15.49 -8.76 9.21
CA VAL A 372 14.28 -9.13 9.93
C VAL A 372 14.66 -9.71 11.29
N GLY A 373 14.23 -9.05 12.38
CA GLY A 373 14.32 -9.64 13.72
C GLY A 373 13.34 -10.82 13.81
N GLN A 374 12.06 -10.56 13.62
CA GLN A 374 11.07 -11.63 13.59
C GLN A 374 9.84 -11.26 12.76
N CYS A 375 9.19 -12.31 12.22
CA CYS A 375 7.85 -12.25 11.64
C CYS A 375 7.07 -13.52 11.99
N ARG A 376 5.73 -13.41 12.01
CA ARG A 376 4.87 -14.49 12.51
C ARG A 376 4.70 -15.65 11.53
N GLU A 377 4.72 -15.41 10.22
CA GLU A 377 4.44 -16.44 9.22
C GLU A 377 5.61 -16.72 8.28
N ALA A 378 5.95 -15.82 7.37
CA ALA A 378 6.93 -16.11 6.33
C ALA A 378 7.71 -14.87 5.90
N VAL A 379 8.98 -15.07 5.50
CA VAL A 379 9.81 -14.02 4.91
C VAL A 379 9.30 -13.65 3.52
N LEU A 380 9.04 -14.63 2.67
CA LEU A 380 8.36 -14.42 1.38
C LEU A 380 7.07 -15.21 1.34
N ARG A 381 5.95 -14.53 1.08
CA ARG A 381 4.67 -15.19 0.80
C ARG A 381 4.09 -14.75 -0.53
N ILE A 382 3.83 -15.72 -1.42
CA ILE A 382 3.06 -15.54 -2.65
C ILE A 382 1.80 -16.39 -2.55
N ASN A 383 0.60 -15.79 -2.71
CA ASN A 383 -0.67 -16.50 -2.61
C ASN A 383 -1.64 -16.04 -3.72
N LEU A 384 -1.89 -16.94 -4.68
CA LEU A 384 -2.82 -16.73 -5.78
C LEU A 384 -4.24 -17.26 -5.47
N GLN A 385 -4.41 -17.85 -4.30
CA GLN A 385 -5.69 -18.37 -3.81
C GLN A 385 -6.20 -17.54 -2.62
N TYR A 386 -5.87 -16.24 -2.60
CA TYR A 386 -6.31 -15.33 -1.56
C TYR A 386 -7.79 -15.05 -1.70
N GLU A 387 -8.57 -15.52 -0.72
CA GLU A 387 -10.02 -15.41 -0.74
C GLU A 387 -10.52 -14.34 0.20
N ASN A 388 -11.27 -13.39 -0.35
CA ASN A 388 -11.96 -12.35 0.41
C ASN A 388 -13.43 -12.70 0.67
N ARG A 389 -13.86 -13.95 0.48
CA ARG A 389 -15.24 -14.42 0.60
C ARG A 389 -16.26 -13.60 -0.20
N GLU A 390 -15.80 -12.96 -1.27
CA GLU A 390 -16.67 -12.17 -2.14
C GLU A 390 -17.19 -12.99 -3.31
N LYS A 391 -18.39 -12.65 -3.75
CA LYS A 391 -18.95 -13.16 -5.00
C LYS A 391 -18.34 -12.39 -6.15
N CYS A 392 -17.67 -13.06 -7.06
CA CYS A 392 -16.99 -12.47 -8.20
C CYS A 392 -16.89 -13.45 -9.37
N ASN A 393 -16.61 -12.95 -10.56
CA ASN A 393 -16.18 -13.78 -11.68
C ASN A 393 -14.73 -14.22 -11.47
N ARG A 394 -14.50 -15.55 -11.37
CA ARG A 394 -13.19 -16.17 -11.13
C ARG A 394 -12.47 -16.62 -12.41
N GLY A 395 -12.87 -16.12 -13.57
CA GLY A 395 -12.28 -16.46 -14.85
C GLY A 395 -10.94 -15.78 -15.18
N TYR A 396 -10.31 -15.11 -14.21
CA TYR A 396 -9.11 -14.27 -14.43
C TYR A 396 -7.92 -14.80 -13.66
N ALA A 397 -7.12 -15.67 -14.29
CA ALA A 397 -5.90 -16.17 -13.64
C ALA A 397 -4.82 -15.08 -13.55
N PRO A 398 -4.34 -14.76 -12.34
CA PRO A 398 -3.24 -13.82 -12.17
C PRO A 398 -1.90 -14.50 -12.51
N THR A 399 -0.89 -13.70 -12.86
CA THR A 399 0.47 -14.18 -13.05
C THR A 399 1.44 -13.41 -12.15
N VAL A 400 2.34 -14.14 -11.48
CA VAL A 400 3.44 -13.58 -10.67
C VAL A 400 4.76 -14.14 -11.20
N ARG A 401 5.69 -13.25 -11.58
CA ARG A 401 6.99 -13.66 -12.10
C ARG A 401 8.10 -12.69 -11.76
N ASN A 402 9.34 -13.18 -11.85
CA ASN A 402 10.54 -12.37 -11.60
C ASN A 402 10.52 -11.75 -10.20
N VAL A 403 10.47 -12.58 -9.15
CA VAL A 403 10.48 -12.18 -7.74
C VAL A 403 11.79 -12.64 -7.12
N HIS A 404 12.66 -11.71 -6.76
CA HIS A 404 14.03 -12.01 -6.39
C HIS A 404 14.41 -11.33 -5.07
N LEU A 405 14.88 -12.13 -4.11
CA LEU A 405 15.38 -11.70 -2.81
C LEU A 405 16.87 -11.99 -2.71
N LYS A 406 17.66 -11.03 -2.23
CA LYS A 406 19.09 -11.19 -1.99
C LYS A 406 19.54 -10.53 -0.70
N ASN A 407 20.42 -11.19 0.05
CA ASN A 407 20.95 -10.69 1.31
C ASN A 407 19.82 -10.29 2.28
N VAL A 408 18.92 -11.24 2.55
CA VAL A 408 17.83 -11.10 3.51
C VAL A 408 18.15 -11.98 4.72
N THR A 409 18.10 -11.40 5.91
CA THR A 409 18.26 -12.14 7.18
C THR A 409 16.97 -12.13 7.97
N CYS A 410 16.65 -13.25 8.63
CA CYS A 410 15.49 -13.34 9.53
C CYS A 410 15.89 -14.18 10.74
N GLU A 411 15.71 -13.65 11.97
CA GLU A 411 16.08 -14.36 13.18
C GLU A 411 14.98 -15.28 13.70
N LYS A 412 13.71 -15.03 13.33
CA LYS A 412 12.60 -15.91 13.71
C LYS A 412 11.42 -15.78 12.76
N SER A 413 10.92 -16.93 12.26
CA SER A 413 9.69 -17.03 11.47
C SER A 413 9.10 -18.44 11.56
N LYS A 414 7.87 -18.60 11.09
CA LYS A 414 7.26 -19.93 10.96
C LYS A 414 7.75 -20.65 9.72
N LEU A 415 7.95 -19.93 8.62
CA LEU A 415 8.42 -20.43 7.32
C LEU A 415 9.42 -19.43 6.71
N GLY A 416 10.35 -19.92 5.90
CA GLY A 416 11.18 -19.08 5.04
C GLY A 416 10.37 -18.55 3.86
N VAL A 417 10.03 -19.45 2.93
CA VAL A 417 9.25 -19.14 1.72
C VAL A 417 7.95 -19.95 1.72
N LEU A 418 6.82 -19.26 1.47
CA LEU A 418 5.51 -19.87 1.32
C LEU A 418 4.88 -19.42 -0.02
N ILE A 419 4.77 -20.36 -0.97
CA ILE A 419 4.12 -20.11 -2.27
C ILE A 419 2.88 -21.00 -2.39
N ILE A 420 1.75 -20.38 -2.67
CA ILE A 420 0.48 -21.02 -2.96
C ILE A 420 0.01 -20.49 -4.33
N GLY A 421 0.45 -21.14 -5.39
CA GLY A 421 0.02 -20.87 -6.77
C GLY A 421 -1.37 -21.43 -7.06
N LEU A 422 -1.74 -21.45 -8.33
CA LEU A 422 -2.92 -22.17 -8.80
C LEU A 422 -2.62 -23.67 -8.91
N ASP A 423 -3.58 -24.48 -9.35
CA ASP A 423 -3.41 -25.92 -9.43
C ASP A 423 -2.40 -26.37 -10.49
N ASP A 424 -2.12 -25.50 -11.49
CA ASP A 424 -1.01 -25.64 -12.42
C ASP A 424 0.20 -24.78 -12.00
N ASP A 425 1.38 -25.07 -12.51
CA ASP A 425 2.62 -24.36 -12.18
C ASP A 425 2.93 -23.17 -13.13
N LYS A 426 1.94 -22.72 -13.92
CA LYS A 426 2.16 -21.73 -14.99
C LYS A 426 2.07 -20.29 -14.51
N HIS A 427 1.52 -20.05 -13.34
CA HIS A 427 1.13 -18.74 -12.86
C HIS A 427 2.07 -18.12 -11.84
N VAL A 428 2.97 -18.91 -11.23
CA VAL A 428 4.07 -18.40 -10.40
C VAL A 428 5.37 -19.01 -10.92
N TYR A 429 6.29 -18.17 -11.40
CA TYR A 429 7.56 -18.66 -11.90
C TYR A 429 8.68 -17.62 -11.84
N ASN A 430 9.93 -18.12 -11.95
CA ASN A 430 11.15 -17.33 -11.84
C ASN A 430 11.20 -16.55 -10.52
N VAL A 431 11.26 -17.29 -9.41
CA VAL A 431 11.41 -16.77 -8.05
C VAL A 431 12.74 -17.24 -7.48
N SER A 432 13.55 -16.33 -6.96
CA SER A 432 14.83 -16.70 -6.35
C SER A 432 15.03 -16.08 -4.97
N VAL A 433 15.75 -16.80 -4.10
CA VAL A 433 16.29 -16.29 -2.84
C VAL A 433 17.77 -16.61 -2.79
N GLU A 434 18.60 -15.57 -2.73
CA GLU A 434 20.04 -15.69 -2.81
C GLU A 434 20.75 -15.10 -1.59
N ASP A 435 21.90 -15.67 -1.21
CA ASP A 435 22.80 -15.13 -0.19
C ASP A 435 22.08 -14.74 1.12
N SER A 436 21.14 -15.57 1.57
CA SER A 436 20.19 -15.24 2.64
C SER A 436 20.25 -16.25 3.79
N ARG A 437 19.83 -15.81 4.98
CA ARG A 437 19.87 -16.66 6.18
C ARG A 437 18.62 -16.47 7.02
N PHE A 438 17.90 -17.55 7.27
CA PHE A 438 16.70 -17.59 8.11
C PHE A 438 16.95 -18.53 9.29
N ASN A 439 16.95 -17.97 10.50
CA ASN A 439 17.17 -18.69 11.74
C ASN A 439 15.83 -18.95 12.43
N ASN A 440 15.80 -19.95 13.33
CA ASN A 440 14.61 -20.31 14.12
C ASN A 440 13.32 -20.40 13.28
N VAL A 441 13.43 -21.05 12.12
CA VAL A 441 12.28 -21.36 11.27
C VAL A 441 11.58 -22.61 11.81
N GLU A 442 10.31 -22.47 12.23
CA GLU A 442 9.61 -23.48 13.05
C GLU A 442 9.13 -24.70 12.25
N LYS A 443 8.70 -24.51 10.97
CA LYS A 443 8.02 -25.55 10.16
C LYS A 443 8.83 -26.04 8.98
N GLY A 444 10.07 -26.50 9.22
CA GLY A 444 10.82 -27.26 8.23
C GLY A 444 11.21 -26.51 6.96
N GLY A 445 11.27 -25.17 6.99
CA GLY A 445 11.84 -24.40 5.91
C GLY A 445 10.81 -23.77 4.95
N ASN A 446 10.75 -24.27 3.71
CA ASN A 446 9.93 -23.71 2.65
C ASN A 446 8.74 -24.59 2.29
N GLN A 447 7.61 -23.98 1.90
CA GLN A 447 6.45 -24.66 1.36
C GLN A 447 6.06 -24.06 0.01
N ILE A 448 6.09 -24.88 -1.05
CA ILE A 448 5.88 -24.42 -2.43
C ILE A 448 4.88 -25.34 -3.11
N LYS A 449 3.78 -24.77 -3.61
CA LYS A 449 2.78 -25.46 -4.40
C LYS A 449 2.34 -24.61 -5.59
N GLY A 450 2.18 -25.19 -6.78
CA GLY A 450 1.69 -24.50 -7.98
C GLY A 450 2.62 -23.41 -8.49
N ALA A 451 3.93 -23.71 -8.53
CA ALA A 451 4.96 -22.78 -8.99
C ALA A 451 6.13 -23.55 -9.62
N LYS A 452 6.85 -22.92 -10.54
CA LYS A 452 8.03 -23.48 -11.19
C LYS A 452 9.18 -22.48 -11.23
N ASP A 453 10.37 -22.96 -11.59
CA ASP A 453 11.60 -22.16 -11.71
C ASP A 453 11.88 -21.39 -10.39
N ILE A 454 11.80 -22.11 -9.27
CA ILE A 454 12.09 -21.59 -7.94
C ILE A 454 13.53 -21.99 -7.60
N THR A 455 14.38 -20.99 -7.34
CA THR A 455 15.81 -21.23 -7.09
C THR A 455 16.26 -20.70 -5.75
N PHE A 456 17.09 -21.48 -5.05
CA PHE A 456 17.75 -21.10 -3.82
C PHE A 456 19.25 -21.17 -4.03
N LYS A 457 19.96 -20.06 -3.81
CA LYS A 457 21.40 -19.99 -3.93
C LYS A 457 22.00 -19.43 -2.66
N ASN A 458 22.84 -20.19 -1.97
CA ASN A 458 23.40 -19.80 -0.67
C ASN A 458 22.29 -19.38 0.34
N LEU A 459 21.13 -20.03 0.31
CA LEU A 459 20.10 -19.86 1.31
C LEU A 459 20.35 -20.86 2.43
N TYR A 460 20.52 -20.35 3.65
CA TYR A 460 20.62 -21.17 4.86
C TYR A 460 19.36 -21.04 5.69
N ILE A 461 18.77 -22.16 6.08
CA ILE A 461 17.64 -22.21 7.02
C ILE A 461 18.08 -23.04 8.21
N ASN A 462 18.01 -22.44 9.42
CA ASN A 462 18.46 -23.08 10.67
C ASN A 462 19.90 -23.63 10.61
N GLY A 463 20.78 -22.94 9.86
CA GLY A 463 22.17 -23.34 9.66
C GLY A 463 22.41 -24.33 8.52
N GLU A 464 21.37 -24.92 7.94
CA GLU A 464 21.49 -25.88 6.83
C GLU A 464 21.30 -25.21 5.47
N LEU A 465 22.16 -25.56 4.52
CA LEU A 465 22.06 -25.08 3.13
C LEU A 465 20.85 -25.72 2.45
N VAL A 466 19.94 -24.88 1.96
CA VAL A 466 18.79 -25.31 1.16
C VAL A 466 19.29 -25.72 -0.24
N LYS A 467 18.94 -26.95 -0.65
CA LYS A 467 19.31 -27.52 -1.95
C LYS A 467 18.26 -27.25 -3.02
#